data_3d88d7c71ccbc269950812b22cb02ebe
#
_entry.id   3d88d7c71ccbc269950812b22cb02ebe
#
_cell.length_a   1.000
_cell.length_b   1.000
_cell.length_c   1.000
_cell.angle_alpha   90.00
_cell.angle_beta   90.00
_cell.angle_gamma   90.00
#
_symmetry.space_group_name_H-M   'P 1'
#
loop_
_entity.id
_entity.type
_entity.pdbx_description
1 polymer ?
#
loop_
_entity_poly.entity_id
_entity_poly.type
_entity_poly.pdbx_seq_one_letter_code
_entity_poly.pdbx_strand_id
1 'polypeptide(L)'
;MPQDDNYLGILKKYWGYSEFRGIQREIIESIGAGKDTLGLMPTGGGKSITFQVPAIAQDGVCIVVTPLIALMKDQVSHLKQKGIQAAAIYSGQARSEIIKILENAIFGAVKLLYVSPERLASDIFLVKLKHMKVSFITVDEAHCISQWGYDFRPSYLQIAEIRRVKPDAPVLALTATATRRVMDDIMERLQFREKKVFRMSFKRDNLAYVVREALDKYAELLH
;
A
#
# COMPACT_ATOMS: atom_id res chain seq x y z
N MET A 1 8.15 22.71 -13.16
CA MET A 1 8.50 21.44 -13.85
C MET A 1 7.27 20.55 -13.86
N PRO A 2 6.93 19.87 -14.94
CA PRO A 2 5.81 18.93 -14.95
C PRO A 2 6.03 17.89 -13.84
N GLN A 3 4.97 17.50 -13.13
CA GLN A 3 5.02 16.47 -12.06
C GLN A 3 5.60 15.14 -12.53
N ASP A 4 5.47 14.83 -13.80
CA ASP A 4 5.98 13.64 -14.48
C ASP A 4 7.50 13.45 -14.37
N ASP A 5 8.28 14.52 -14.59
CA ASP A 5 9.74 14.45 -14.51
C ASP A 5 10.21 14.18 -13.08
N ASN A 6 9.43 14.64 -12.07
CA ASN A 6 9.77 14.45 -10.66
C ASN A 6 9.62 12.97 -10.23
N TYR A 7 8.53 12.30 -10.62
CA TYR A 7 8.30 10.89 -10.25
C TYR A 7 9.35 9.95 -10.87
N LEU A 8 9.66 10.16 -12.14
CA LEU A 8 10.69 9.38 -12.84
C LEU A 8 12.10 9.65 -12.27
N GLY A 9 12.39 10.90 -11.93
CA GLY A 9 13.63 11.28 -11.25
C GLY A 9 13.80 10.58 -9.90
N ILE A 10 12.73 10.48 -9.10
CA ILE A 10 12.72 9.76 -7.82
C ILE A 10 12.91 8.25 -8.05
N LEU A 11 12.20 7.67 -9.01
CA LEU A 11 12.33 6.26 -9.36
C LEU A 11 13.78 5.92 -9.72
N LYS A 12 14.39 6.71 -10.61
CA LYS A 12 15.78 6.53 -11.03
C LYS A 12 16.76 6.70 -9.88
N LYS A 13 16.57 7.73 -9.06
CA LYS A 13 17.46 8.04 -7.93
C LYS A 13 17.51 6.95 -6.88
N TYR A 14 16.35 6.40 -6.47
CA TYR A 14 16.26 5.51 -5.33
C TYR A 14 16.18 4.03 -5.71
N TRP A 15 15.69 3.69 -6.91
CA TRP A 15 15.55 2.30 -7.37
C TRP A 15 16.41 1.96 -8.59
N GLY A 16 16.97 2.95 -9.28
CA GLY A 16 17.80 2.73 -10.47
C GLY A 16 17.02 2.36 -11.74
N TYR A 17 15.67 2.44 -11.70
CA TYR A 17 14.85 2.13 -12.86
C TYR A 17 14.67 3.36 -13.75
N SER A 18 14.76 3.16 -15.06
CA SER A 18 14.59 4.22 -16.06
C SER A 18 13.13 4.48 -16.46
N GLU A 19 12.23 3.56 -16.13
CA GLU A 19 10.82 3.63 -16.52
C GLU A 19 9.91 2.92 -15.51
N PHE A 20 8.65 3.30 -15.47
CA PHE A 20 7.60 2.61 -14.72
C PHE A 20 7.13 1.39 -15.51
N ARG A 21 6.71 0.32 -14.80
CA ARG A 21 6.23 -0.93 -15.40
C ARG A 21 4.70 -1.01 -15.36
N GLY A 22 4.11 -1.50 -16.44
CA GLY A 22 2.67 -1.72 -16.53
C GLY A 22 1.89 -0.46 -16.14
N ILE A 23 0.98 -0.60 -15.18
CA ILE A 23 0.07 0.47 -14.71
C ILE A 23 0.62 1.30 -13.54
N GLN A 24 1.92 1.19 -13.23
CA GLN A 24 2.49 1.93 -12.09
C GLN A 24 2.35 3.44 -12.26
N ARG A 25 2.61 3.94 -13.48
CA ARG A 25 2.56 5.37 -13.79
C ARG A 25 1.16 5.92 -13.56
N GLU A 26 0.15 5.28 -14.11
CA GLU A 26 -1.25 5.71 -14.02
C GLU A 26 -1.74 5.74 -12.56
N ILE A 27 -1.33 4.76 -11.74
CA ILE A 27 -1.64 4.75 -10.31
C ILE A 27 -0.95 5.92 -9.60
N ILE A 28 0.34 6.15 -9.86
CA ILE A 28 1.12 7.24 -9.25
C ILE A 28 0.52 8.61 -9.59
N GLU A 29 0.19 8.83 -10.84
CA GLU A 29 -0.44 10.07 -11.32
C GLU A 29 -1.83 10.27 -10.70
N SER A 30 -2.62 9.21 -10.61
CA SER A 30 -3.97 9.25 -10.03
C SER A 30 -3.94 9.63 -8.56
N ILE A 31 -3.13 8.95 -7.74
CA ILE A 31 -3.00 9.29 -6.31
C ILE A 31 -2.30 10.63 -6.11
N GLY A 32 -1.33 10.96 -6.96
CA GLY A 32 -0.64 12.24 -6.97
C GLY A 32 -1.56 13.42 -7.27
N ALA A 33 -2.59 13.20 -8.07
CA ALA A 33 -3.65 14.18 -8.35
C ALA A 33 -4.74 14.25 -7.25
N GLY A 34 -4.56 13.57 -6.12
CA GLY A 34 -5.50 13.58 -4.99
C GLY A 34 -6.74 12.71 -5.18
N LYS A 35 -6.71 11.72 -6.10
CA LYS A 35 -7.84 10.83 -6.39
C LYS A 35 -7.75 9.53 -5.63
N ASP A 36 -8.88 9.09 -5.05
CA ASP A 36 -8.97 7.75 -4.47
C ASP A 36 -8.78 6.71 -5.57
N THR A 37 -7.86 5.78 -5.36
CA THR A 37 -7.35 4.88 -6.41
C THR A 37 -7.30 3.44 -5.93
N LEU A 38 -7.86 2.51 -6.71
CA LEU A 38 -7.73 1.07 -6.51
C LEU A 38 -6.82 0.48 -7.59
N GLY A 39 -5.69 -0.11 -7.15
CA GLY A 39 -4.73 -0.79 -8.03
C GLY A 39 -4.78 -2.31 -7.86
N LEU A 40 -5.13 -3.04 -8.93
CA LEU A 40 -4.98 -4.49 -9.00
C LEU A 40 -3.71 -4.83 -9.73
N MET A 41 -2.73 -5.34 -8.98
CA MET A 41 -1.40 -5.67 -9.49
C MET A 41 -0.96 -7.03 -8.95
N PRO A 42 -0.45 -7.94 -9.78
CA PRO A 42 0.02 -9.25 -9.32
C PRO A 42 1.15 -9.12 -8.29
N THR A 43 1.37 -10.17 -7.51
CA THR A 43 2.56 -10.28 -6.66
C THR A 43 3.81 -10.18 -7.54
N GLY A 44 4.81 -9.40 -7.10
CA GLY A 44 5.98 -9.09 -7.92
C GLY A 44 5.76 -7.99 -8.99
N GLY A 45 4.55 -7.48 -9.16
CA GLY A 45 4.23 -6.38 -10.09
C GLY A 45 4.72 -4.99 -9.66
N GLY A 46 5.44 -4.90 -8.52
CA GLY A 46 6.00 -3.63 -8.05
C GLY A 46 4.97 -2.71 -7.38
N LYS A 47 3.99 -3.27 -6.67
CA LYS A 47 2.99 -2.50 -5.89
C LYS A 47 3.62 -1.41 -5.02
N SER A 48 4.73 -1.72 -4.33
CA SER A 48 5.36 -0.78 -3.40
C SER A 48 5.83 0.53 -4.08
N ILE A 49 6.29 0.46 -5.31
CA ILE A 49 6.70 1.65 -6.09
C ILE A 49 5.53 2.63 -6.27
N THR A 50 4.31 2.13 -6.42
CA THR A 50 3.13 2.96 -6.69
C THR A 50 2.74 3.89 -5.54
N PHE A 51 3.19 3.62 -4.32
CA PHE A 51 3.00 4.52 -3.19
C PHE A 51 4.31 5.12 -2.66
N GLN A 52 5.44 4.44 -2.78
CA GLN A 52 6.71 4.96 -2.28
C GLN A 52 7.19 6.18 -3.09
N VAL A 53 7.09 6.12 -4.41
CA VAL A 53 7.49 7.24 -5.29
C VAL A 53 6.66 8.50 -5.03
N PRO A 54 5.31 8.48 -5.07
CA PRO A 54 4.54 9.68 -4.80
C PRO A 54 4.64 10.15 -3.33
N ALA A 55 4.87 9.26 -2.36
CA ALA A 55 5.11 9.66 -0.97
C ALA A 55 6.38 10.51 -0.81
N ILE A 56 7.43 10.19 -1.56
CA ILE A 56 8.68 10.96 -1.55
C ILE A 56 8.50 12.31 -2.24
N ALA A 57 7.73 12.35 -3.31
CA ALA A 57 7.49 13.54 -4.11
C ALA A 57 6.59 14.57 -3.42
N GLN A 58 5.66 14.11 -2.60
CA GLN A 58 4.66 14.96 -1.96
C GLN A 58 5.10 15.44 -0.58
N ASP A 59 4.51 16.55 -0.17
CA ASP A 59 4.68 17.09 1.17
C ASP A 59 3.80 16.36 2.18
N GLY A 60 4.34 16.07 3.37
CA GLY A 60 3.66 15.33 4.41
C GLY A 60 4.07 13.85 4.48
N VAL A 61 3.30 13.07 5.24
CA VAL A 61 3.54 11.65 5.51
C VAL A 61 2.52 10.78 4.78
N CYS A 62 2.97 9.74 4.09
CA CYS A 62 2.12 8.66 3.61
C CYS A 62 1.92 7.63 4.73
N ILE A 63 0.67 7.36 5.10
CA ILE A 63 0.33 6.30 6.05
C ILE A 63 0.11 5.01 5.26
N VAL A 64 0.89 3.97 5.55
CA VAL A 64 0.81 2.68 4.87
C VAL A 64 0.25 1.64 5.83
N VAL A 65 -0.98 1.20 5.60
CA VAL A 65 -1.62 0.13 6.36
C VAL A 65 -1.29 -1.20 5.70
N THR A 66 -0.66 -2.11 6.45
CA THR A 66 -0.28 -3.44 5.95
C THR A 66 -0.40 -4.49 7.06
N PRO A 67 -0.85 -5.73 6.75
CA PRO A 67 -1.20 -6.71 7.77
C PRO A 67 -0.01 -7.50 8.31
N LEU A 68 1.12 -7.50 7.62
CA LEU A 68 2.26 -8.36 7.91
C LEU A 68 3.42 -7.57 8.53
N ILE A 69 3.61 -7.72 9.84
CA ILE A 69 4.67 -7.01 10.61
C ILE A 69 6.06 -7.31 10.06
N ALA A 70 6.35 -8.55 9.66
CA ALA A 70 7.65 -8.92 9.09
C ALA A 70 7.93 -8.13 7.80
N LEU A 71 6.96 -8.14 6.86
CA LEU A 71 7.06 -7.39 5.61
C LEU A 71 7.20 -5.88 5.85
N MET A 72 6.46 -5.35 6.82
CA MET A 72 6.55 -3.93 7.23
C MET A 72 7.97 -3.57 7.68
N LYS A 73 8.60 -4.40 8.53
CA LYS A 73 9.97 -4.20 9.01
C LYS A 73 10.98 -4.23 7.86
N ASP A 74 10.84 -5.19 6.95
CA ASP A 74 11.70 -5.33 5.78
C ASP A 74 11.58 -4.12 4.85
N GLN A 75 10.36 -3.67 4.57
CA GLN A 75 10.11 -2.47 3.77
C GLN A 75 10.75 -1.22 4.39
N VAL A 76 10.57 -1.01 5.70
CA VAL A 76 11.17 0.13 6.41
C VAL A 76 12.69 0.05 6.40
N SER A 77 13.27 -1.14 6.60
CA SER A 77 14.72 -1.36 6.54
C SER A 77 15.29 -1.01 5.16
N HIS A 78 14.68 -1.52 4.09
CA HIS A 78 15.10 -1.23 2.72
C HIS A 78 14.98 0.27 2.36
N LEU A 79 13.92 0.93 2.82
CA LEU A 79 13.75 2.37 2.59
C LEU A 79 14.83 3.19 3.31
N LYS A 80 15.14 2.85 4.57
CA LYS A 80 16.21 3.49 5.35
C LYS A 80 17.58 3.32 4.70
N GLN A 81 17.90 2.12 4.18
CA GLN A 81 19.14 1.85 3.45
C GLN A 81 19.28 2.74 2.20
N LYS A 82 18.16 3.13 1.59
CA LYS A 82 18.12 4.08 0.47
C LYS A 82 18.13 5.56 0.90
N GLY A 83 18.24 5.84 2.21
CA GLY A 83 18.18 7.21 2.74
C GLY A 83 16.77 7.80 2.80
N ILE A 84 15.73 6.97 2.66
CA ILE A 84 14.33 7.41 2.74
C ILE A 84 13.84 7.29 4.18
N GLN A 85 13.27 8.36 4.70
CA GLN A 85 12.75 8.44 6.07
C GLN A 85 11.46 7.63 6.21
N ALA A 86 11.57 6.43 6.77
CA ALA A 86 10.45 5.53 7.00
C ALA A 86 10.46 5.02 8.45
N ALA A 87 9.26 4.79 8.99
CA ALA A 87 9.07 4.21 10.32
C ALA A 87 7.90 3.24 10.34
N ALA A 88 7.83 2.38 11.35
CA ALA A 88 6.75 1.43 11.52
C ALA A 88 6.20 1.45 12.94
N ILE A 89 4.87 1.30 13.08
CA ILE A 89 4.15 1.14 14.34
C ILE A 89 3.34 -0.15 14.27
N TYR A 90 3.60 -1.06 15.21
CA TYR A 90 2.95 -2.37 15.26
C TYR A 90 2.77 -2.84 16.71
N SER A 91 2.05 -3.93 16.91
CA SER A 91 1.82 -4.52 18.23
C SER A 91 3.09 -5.09 18.84
N GLY A 92 3.30 -4.85 20.14
CA GLY A 92 4.49 -5.29 20.87
C GLY A 92 5.59 -4.23 21.03
N GLN A 93 5.48 -3.06 20.39
CA GLN A 93 6.42 -1.96 20.62
C GLN A 93 6.14 -1.24 21.94
N ALA A 94 7.19 -0.71 22.59
CA ALA A 94 7.06 0.13 23.76
C ALA A 94 6.30 1.42 23.46
N ARG A 95 5.45 1.86 24.40
CA ARG A 95 4.64 3.09 24.25
C ARG A 95 5.50 4.33 23.95
N SER A 96 6.65 4.45 24.62
CA SER A 96 7.60 5.56 24.41
C SER A 96 8.15 5.60 23.00
N GLU A 97 8.47 4.43 22.42
CA GLU A 97 8.93 4.31 21.02
C GLU A 97 7.84 4.76 20.04
N ILE A 98 6.60 4.29 20.25
CA ILE A 98 5.46 4.69 19.42
C ILE A 98 5.26 6.21 19.46
N ILE A 99 5.29 6.83 20.65
CA ILE A 99 5.16 8.28 20.81
C ILE A 99 6.23 9.00 20.01
N LYS A 100 7.49 8.60 20.14
CA LYS A 100 8.63 9.19 19.42
C LYS A 100 8.45 9.12 17.90
N ILE A 101 8.00 7.97 17.38
CA ILE A 101 7.73 7.79 15.96
C ILE A 101 6.62 8.73 15.48
N LEU A 102 5.52 8.81 16.25
CA LEU A 102 4.39 9.67 15.90
C LEU A 102 4.76 11.16 15.94
N GLU A 103 5.57 11.58 16.89
CA GLU A 103 6.09 12.95 16.97
C GLU A 103 7.00 13.26 15.77
N ASN A 104 7.91 12.38 15.43
CA ASN A 104 8.74 12.51 14.23
C ASN A 104 7.89 12.64 12.95
N ALA A 105 6.76 11.92 12.87
CA ALA A 105 5.84 12.03 11.75
C ALA A 105 5.10 13.39 11.72
N ILE A 106 4.74 13.95 12.87
CA ILE A 106 4.14 15.29 12.97
C ILE A 106 5.14 16.39 12.51
N PHE A 107 6.40 16.26 12.91
CA PHE A 107 7.45 17.24 12.57
C PHE A 107 8.10 17.02 11.20
N GLY A 108 7.56 16.11 10.37
CA GLY A 108 8.02 15.91 9.00
C GLY A 108 9.30 15.08 8.85
N ALA A 109 9.78 14.43 9.92
CA ALA A 109 10.95 13.56 9.88
C ALA A 109 10.61 12.12 9.43
N VAL A 110 9.39 11.86 8.95
CA VAL A 110 8.93 10.57 8.41
C VAL A 110 8.15 10.81 7.13
N LYS A 111 8.56 10.18 6.04
CA LYS A 111 7.86 10.23 4.74
C LYS A 111 6.87 9.08 4.57
N LEU A 112 7.23 7.90 5.06
CA LEU A 112 6.37 6.71 5.03
C LEU A 112 6.23 6.15 6.45
N LEU A 113 5.00 6.17 6.96
CA LEU A 113 4.65 5.61 8.26
C LEU A 113 3.83 4.33 8.05
N TYR A 114 4.47 3.18 8.23
CA TYR A 114 3.80 1.88 8.19
C TYR A 114 3.08 1.63 9.51
N VAL A 115 1.84 1.17 9.45
CA VAL A 115 1.01 0.97 10.63
C VAL A 115 0.26 -0.36 10.50
N SER A 116 0.33 -1.19 11.54
CA SER A 116 -0.51 -2.39 11.57
C SER A 116 -1.98 -2.01 11.83
N PRO A 117 -2.95 -2.73 11.23
CA PRO A 117 -4.36 -2.38 11.33
C PRO A 117 -4.86 -2.26 12.78
N GLU A 118 -4.33 -3.08 13.70
CA GLU A 118 -4.72 -3.08 15.13
C GLU A 118 -4.30 -1.79 15.86
N ARG A 119 -3.32 -1.06 15.31
CA ARG A 119 -2.87 0.21 15.89
C ARG A 119 -3.67 1.42 15.48
N LEU A 120 -4.47 1.29 14.41
CA LEU A 120 -5.26 2.40 13.89
C LEU A 120 -6.34 2.90 14.86
N ALA A 121 -6.90 1.99 15.66
CA ALA A 121 -7.93 2.32 16.68
C ALA A 121 -7.34 2.82 18.00
N SER A 122 -6.01 2.88 18.17
CA SER A 122 -5.45 3.34 19.44
C SER A 122 -5.61 4.85 19.61
N ASP A 123 -6.09 5.28 20.77
CA ASP A 123 -6.32 6.71 21.09
C ASP A 123 -5.08 7.57 20.80
N ILE A 124 -3.91 7.06 21.16
CA ILE A 124 -2.65 7.78 20.94
C ILE A 124 -2.38 8.02 19.47
N PHE A 125 -2.67 7.03 18.61
CA PHE A 125 -2.51 7.17 17.16
C PHE A 125 -3.50 8.20 16.61
N LEU A 126 -4.78 8.09 16.94
CA LEU A 126 -5.83 8.99 16.45
C LEU A 126 -5.62 10.44 16.90
N VAL A 127 -5.20 10.66 18.16
CA VAL A 127 -4.88 12.00 18.68
C VAL A 127 -3.70 12.61 17.91
N LYS A 128 -2.61 11.87 17.74
CA LYS A 128 -1.42 12.37 17.01
C LYS A 128 -1.69 12.53 15.53
N LEU A 129 -2.51 11.68 14.92
CA LEU A 129 -2.90 11.76 13.51
C LEU A 129 -3.55 13.11 13.16
N LYS A 130 -4.35 13.70 14.06
CA LYS A 130 -4.97 15.02 13.85
C LYS A 130 -3.94 16.10 13.51
N HIS A 131 -2.75 16.01 14.09
CA HIS A 131 -1.67 16.99 13.92
C HIS A 131 -0.70 16.65 12.78
N MET A 132 -0.82 15.49 12.15
CA MET A 132 0.03 15.11 11.02
C MET A 132 -0.44 15.77 9.74
N LYS A 133 0.50 16.21 8.91
CA LYS A 133 0.24 16.52 7.50
C LYS A 133 0.28 15.21 6.71
N VAL A 134 -0.88 14.63 6.42
CA VAL A 134 -1.00 13.37 5.67
C VAL A 134 -1.09 13.69 4.18
N SER A 135 -0.15 13.14 3.38
CA SER A 135 -0.18 13.27 1.92
C SER A 135 -1.26 12.39 1.31
N PHE A 136 -1.28 11.11 1.68
CA PHE A 136 -2.32 10.14 1.32
C PHE A 136 -2.22 8.89 2.22
N ILE A 137 -3.22 8.02 2.11
CA ILE A 137 -3.29 6.77 2.87
C ILE A 137 -3.17 5.62 1.87
N THR A 138 -2.22 4.71 2.10
CA THR A 138 -2.08 3.46 1.34
C THR A 138 -2.63 2.30 2.15
N VAL A 139 -3.48 1.49 1.52
CA VAL A 139 -4.01 0.25 2.08
C VAL A 139 -3.45 -0.90 1.27
N ASP A 140 -2.41 -1.54 1.79
CA ASP A 140 -1.85 -2.74 1.19
C ASP A 140 -2.68 -3.96 1.56
N GLU A 141 -2.70 -4.97 0.69
CA GLU A 141 -3.58 -6.15 0.79
C GLU A 141 -5.05 -5.77 1.08
N ALA A 142 -5.54 -4.77 0.33
CA ALA A 142 -6.84 -4.15 0.56
C ALA A 142 -8.03 -5.15 0.51
N HIS A 143 -7.85 -6.34 -0.09
CA HIS A 143 -8.86 -7.40 -0.06
C HIS A 143 -9.19 -7.88 1.36
N CYS A 144 -8.30 -7.64 2.33
CA CYS A 144 -8.53 -7.97 3.75
C CYS A 144 -9.69 -7.18 4.38
N ILE A 145 -10.14 -6.06 3.79
CA ILE A 145 -11.29 -5.29 4.30
C ILE A 145 -12.63 -5.93 3.95
N SER A 146 -12.65 -6.82 2.95
CA SER A 146 -13.86 -7.40 2.40
C SER A 146 -14.18 -8.77 3.00
N GLN A 147 -15.39 -8.94 3.49
CA GLN A 147 -15.89 -10.26 3.92
C GLN A 147 -16.05 -11.25 2.76
N TRP A 148 -16.05 -10.77 1.54
CA TRP A 148 -16.10 -11.58 0.32
C TRP A 148 -14.69 -11.94 -0.20
N GLY A 149 -13.63 -11.42 0.47
CA GLY A 149 -12.24 -11.77 0.22
C GLY A 149 -11.87 -13.09 0.92
N TYR A 150 -10.78 -13.69 0.50
CA TYR A 150 -10.29 -14.96 1.06
C TYR A 150 -9.55 -14.80 2.41
N ASP A 151 -9.15 -13.58 2.78
CA ASP A 151 -8.42 -13.26 4.02
C ASP A 151 -9.04 -12.02 4.70
N PHE A 152 -10.30 -12.14 5.12
CA PHE A 152 -10.98 -11.05 5.82
C PHE A 152 -10.37 -10.81 7.20
N ARG A 153 -10.03 -9.54 7.49
CA ARG A 153 -9.49 -9.11 8.78
C ARG A 153 -10.33 -7.99 9.37
N PRO A 154 -11.04 -8.22 10.48
CA PRO A 154 -11.89 -7.19 11.10
C PRO A 154 -11.16 -5.90 11.44
N SER A 155 -9.87 -5.97 11.77
CA SER A 155 -9.04 -4.80 12.06
C SER A 155 -8.90 -3.82 10.89
N TYR A 156 -9.07 -4.29 9.64
CA TYR A 156 -9.09 -3.42 8.46
C TYR A 156 -10.27 -2.45 8.41
N LEU A 157 -11.37 -2.77 9.09
CA LEU A 157 -12.51 -1.85 9.19
C LEU A 157 -12.15 -0.55 9.91
N GLN A 158 -11.11 -0.57 10.76
CA GLN A 158 -10.61 0.60 11.46
C GLN A 158 -9.96 1.65 10.52
N ILE A 159 -9.65 1.28 9.29
CA ILE A 159 -9.11 2.21 8.30
C ILE A 159 -10.11 3.35 8.01
N ALA A 160 -11.40 3.07 8.08
CA ALA A 160 -12.44 4.08 7.94
C ALA A 160 -12.33 5.22 8.99
N GLU A 161 -11.83 4.92 10.22
CA GLU A 161 -11.62 5.94 11.25
C GLU A 161 -10.52 6.93 10.86
N ILE A 162 -9.45 6.46 10.20
CA ILE A 162 -8.40 7.36 9.68
C ILE A 162 -9.02 8.33 8.67
N ARG A 163 -9.89 7.82 7.81
CA ARG A 163 -10.58 8.64 6.79
C ARG A 163 -11.43 9.72 7.43
N ARG A 164 -12.11 9.44 8.55
CA ARG A 164 -12.89 10.42 9.30
C ARG A 164 -12.02 11.53 9.91
N VAL A 165 -10.83 11.18 10.39
CA VAL A 165 -9.86 12.13 10.97
C VAL A 165 -9.17 12.97 9.88
N LYS A 166 -8.94 12.38 8.70
CA LYS A 166 -8.28 12.99 7.54
C LYS A 166 -9.14 12.84 6.28
N PRO A 167 -10.27 13.55 6.19
CA PRO A 167 -11.23 13.38 5.10
C PRO A 167 -10.68 13.80 3.73
N ASP A 168 -9.73 14.73 3.72
CA ASP A 168 -9.13 15.25 2.48
C ASP A 168 -8.00 14.36 1.94
N ALA A 169 -7.43 13.47 2.77
CA ALA A 169 -6.35 12.60 2.34
C ALA A 169 -6.89 11.53 1.36
N PRO A 170 -6.36 11.46 0.13
CA PRO A 170 -6.79 10.43 -0.82
C PRO A 170 -6.32 9.05 -0.37
N VAL A 171 -7.02 8.01 -0.83
CA VAL A 171 -6.72 6.61 -0.49
C VAL A 171 -6.24 5.85 -1.71
N LEU A 172 -5.10 5.19 -1.59
CA LEU A 172 -4.59 4.21 -2.53
C LEU A 172 -4.78 2.81 -1.95
N ALA A 173 -5.72 2.05 -2.49
CA ALA A 173 -5.92 0.64 -2.14
C ALA A 173 -5.19 -0.26 -3.15
N LEU A 174 -4.40 -1.20 -2.66
CA LEU A 174 -3.61 -2.12 -3.47
C LEU A 174 -3.93 -3.56 -3.09
N THR A 175 -4.13 -4.40 -4.09
CA THR A 175 -4.29 -5.85 -3.90
C THR A 175 -3.83 -6.62 -5.12
N ALA A 176 -3.41 -7.87 -4.90
CA ALA A 176 -3.09 -8.79 -6.00
C ALA A 176 -4.33 -9.52 -6.52
N THR A 177 -5.34 -9.72 -5.68
CA THR A 177 -6.49 -10.55 -6.00
C THR A 177 -7.77 -9.89 -5.53
N ALA A 178 -8.67 -9.60 -6.45
CA ALA A 178 -10.01 -9.14 -6.12
C ALA A 178 -10.99 -9.45 -7.26
N THR A 179 -12.12 -10.08 -6.93
CA THR A 179 -13.27 -10.16 -7.82
C THR A 179 -13.94 -8.79 -7.93
N ARG A 180 -14.85 -8.63 -8.88
CA ARG A 180 -15.61 -7.37 -9.02
C ARG A 180 -16.34 -7.00 -7.73
N ARG A 181 -16.97 -7.99 -7.07
CA ARG A 181 -17.65 -7.80 -5.79
C ARG A 181 -16.71 -7.33 -4.68
N VAL A 182 -15.52 -7.92 -4.58
CA VAL A 182 -14.50 -7.50 -3.61
C VAL A 182 -14.02 -6.08 -3.87
N MET A 183 -13.82 -5.70 -5.14
CA MET A 183 -13.43 -4.34 -5.49
C MET A 183 -14.47 -3.29 -5.10
N ASP A 184 -15.75 -3.59 -5.38
CA ASP A 184 -16.85 -2.68 -5.03
C ASP A 184 -16.93 -2.53 -3.50
N ASP A 185 -16.81 -3.62 -2.73
CA ASP A 185 -16.77 -3.61 -1.26
C ASP A 185 -15.57 -2.84 -0.70
N ILE A 186 -14.37 -2.99 -1.29
CA ILE A 186 -13.18 -2.20 -0.92
C ILE A 186 -13.44 -0.71 -1.06
N MET A 187 -13.93 -0.28 -2.23
CA MET A 187 -14.18 1.14 -2.51
C MET A 187 -15.27 1.73 -1.61
N GLU A 188 -16.31 0.95 -1.31
CA GLU A 188 -17.39 1.36 -0.41
C GLU A 188 -16.88 1.52 1.02
N ARG A 189 -16.19 0.51 1.59
CA ARG A 189 -15.69 0.54 2.96
C ARG A 189 -14.61 1.58 3.19
N LEU A 190 -13.78 1.84 2.18
CA LEU A 190 -12.78 2.91 2.21
C LEU A 190 -13.36 4.29 1.83
N GLN A 191 -14.67 4.38 1.57
CA GLN A 191 -15.39 5.62 1.26
C GLN A 191 -14.76 6.40 0.11
N PHE A 192 -14.48 5.73 -1.00
CA PHE A 192 -13.89 6.37 -2.18
C PHE A 192 -14.82 7.47 -2.71
N ARG A 193 -14.26 8.66 -2.89
CA ARG A 193 -14.98 9.82 -3.49
C ARG A 193 -15.19 9.64 -4.99
N GLU A 194 -14.20 9.05 -5.67
CA GLU A 194 -14.26 8.66 -7.08
C GLU A 194 -13.78 7.22 -7.23
N LYS A 195 -14.45 6.47 -8.10
CA LYS A 195 -14.10 5.05 -8.36
C LYS A 195 -13.05 4.95 -9.48
N LYS A 196 -11.79 5.27 -9.19
CA LYS A 196 -10.68 5.04 -10.12
C LYS A 196 -10.07 3.65 -9.88
N VAL A 197 -10.15 2.78 -10.89
CA VAL A 197 -9.66 1.40 -10.82
C VAL A 197 -8.69 1.15 -11.95
N PHE A 198 -7.48 0.73 -11.61
CA PHE A 198 -6.44 0.30 -12.55
C PHE A 198 -6.19 -1.19 -12.37
N ARG A 199 -6.14 -1.92 -13.48
CA ARG A 199 -5.94 -3.37 -13.46
C ARG A 199 -4.78 -3.75 -14.37
N MET A 200 -3.82 -4.48 -13.82
CA MET A 200 -2.79 -5.14 -14.59
C MET A 200 -3.27 -6.53 -14.98
N SER A 201 -2.94 -6.97 -16.20
CA SER A 201 -3.21 -8.35 -16.61
C SER A 201 -2.43 -9.34 -15.74
N PHE A 202 -3.09 -10.41 -15.33
CA PHE A 202 -2.48 -11.53 -14.62
C PHE A 202 -1.91 -12.58 -15.57
N LYS A 203 -2.12 -12.40 -16.86
CA LYS A 203 -1.55 -13.29 -17.87
C LYS A 203 -0.03 -13.23 -17.81
N ARG A 204 0.57 -14.38 -17.67
CA ARG A 204 2.03 -14.56 -17.73
C ARG A 204 2.38 -15.30 -19.00
N ASP A 205 2.91 -14.60 -19.97
CA ASP A 205 3.24 -15.19 -21.29
C ASP A 205 4.37 -16.23 -21.21
N ASN A 206 5.13 -16.23 -20.11
CA ASN A 206 6.22 -17.18 -19.82
C ASN A 206 5.77 -18.39 -18.97
N LEU A 207 4.48 -18.54 -18.64
CA LEU A 207 3.94 -19.67 -17.89
C LEU A 207 2.87 -20.39 -18.71
N ALA A 208 3.08 -21.68 -18.94
CA ALA A 208 2.09 -22.56 -19.51
C ALA A 208 1.46 -23.41 -18.41
N TYR A 209 0.13 -23.40 -18.32
CA TYR A 209 -0.62 -24.33 -17.48
C TYR A 209 -0.97 -25.55 -18.31
N VAL A 210 -0.34 -26.69 -17.99
CA VAL A 210 -0.58 -27.95 -18.69
C VAL A 210 -1.28 -28.91 -17.73
N VAL A 211 -2.47 -29.36 -18.11
CA VAL A 211 -3.20 -30.41 -17.40
C VAL A 211 -3.08 -31.70 -18.18
N ARG A 212 -2.57 -32.75 -17.54
CA ARG A 212 -2.45 -34.08 -18.11
C ARG A 212 -3.24 -35.09 -17.28
N GLU A 213 -3.95 -35.97 -17.93
CA GLU A 213 -4.49 -37.17 -17.28
C GLU A 213 -3.37 -38.21 -17.11
N ALA A 214 -3.15 -38.66 -15.91
CA ALA A 214 -2.16 -39.67 -15.58
C ALA A 214 -2.78 -40.76 -14.70
N LEU A 215 -2.56 -42.01 -15.07
CA LEU A 215 -2.95 -43.19 -14.27
C LEU A 215 -2.08 -43.31 -13.02
N ASP A 216 -0.79 -42.96 -13.14
CA ASP A 216 0.16 -42.88 -12.05
C ASP A 216 0.78 -41.47 -12.02
N LYS A 217 0.33 -40.67 -11.04
CA LYS A 217 0.80 -39.26 -10.88
C LYS A 217 2.25 -39.17 -10.48
N TYR A 218 2.78 -40.16 -9.76
CA TYR A 218 4.18 -40.14 -9.30
C TYR A 218 5.14 -40.48 -10.46
N ALA A 219 4.77 -41.43 -11.31
CA ALA A 219 5.56 -41.74 -12.50
C ALA A 219 5.61 -40.53 -13.48
N GLU A 220 4.49 -39.83 -13.67
CA GLU A 220 4.40 -38.66 -14.55
C GLU A 220 5.17 -37.44 -14.00
N LEU A 221 5.33 -37.31 -12.67
CA LEU A 221 6.11 -36.23 -12.05
C LEU A 221 7.64 -36.42 -12.14
N LEU A 222 8.11 -37.64 -12.41
CA LEU A 222 9.53 -37.99 -12.50
C LEU A 222 10.05 -37.93 -13.94
N HIS A 223 9.21 -37.65 -14.91
CA HIS A 223 9.52 -37.40 -16.32
C HIS A 223 9.44 -35.91 -16.67
#